data_3ad4520a79d4daa23bdbc27e3ecbf67f
#
_entry.id   3ad4520a79d4daa23bdbc27e3ecbf67f
#
_cell.length_a   1.000
_cell.length_b   1.000
_cell.length_c   1.000
_cell.angle_alpha   90.00
_cell.angle_beta   90.00
_cell.angle_gamma   90.00
#
_symmetry.space_group_name_H-M   'P 1'
#
loop_
_entity.id
_entity.type
_entity.pdbx_description
1 polymer ?
#
loop_
_entity_poly.entity_id
_entity_poly.type
_entity_poly.pdbx_seq_one_letter_code
_entity_poly.pdbx_strand_id
1 'polypeptide(L)'
;MKKIMWLILLLVLTSILNGCAKEETKEVIGIRGEIKEIYLSEDGTTIAGILVEGEIQEDTMYDSASVRIDENTVVYKGEEEGTIEDLEEGLIVEIIFDGPVAESYPVQGLAKEIKILED
;
A
#
# COMPACT_ATOMS: atom_id res chain seq x y z
N MET A 1 25.22 39.07 -29.40
CA MET A 1 25.20 38.96 -27.94
C MET A 1 23.80 38.89 -27.32
N LYS A 2 22.86 39.72 -27.77
CA LYS A 2 21.49 39.68 -27.24
C LYS A 2 20.71 38.39 -27.58
N LYS A 3 21.02 37.73 -28.68
CA LYS A 3 20.39 36.47 -29.10
C LYS A 3 20.82 35.28 -28.27
N ILE A 4 22.02 35.27 -27.74
CA ILE A 4 22.57 34.20 -26.91
C ILE A 4 21.99 34.28 -25.49
N MET A 5 21.76 35.48 -24.95
CA MET A 5 21.11 35.66 -23.65
C MET A 5 19.67 35.19 -23.66
N TRP A 6 18.96 35.42 -24.78
CA TRP A 6 17.58 34.92 -24.94
C TRP A 6 17.48 33.39 -24.99
N LEU A 7 18.43 32.76 -25.67
CA LEU A 7 18.52 31.30 -25.75
C LEU A 7 18.83 30.67 -24.38
N ILE A 8 19.71 31.29 -23.60
CA ILE A 8 20.03 30.82 -22.25
C ILE A 8 18.85 31.00 -21.31
N LEU A 9 18.13 32.11 -21.43
CA LEU A 9 16.94 32.36 -20.65
C LEU A 9 15.82 31.36 -20.97
N LEU A 10 15.64 30.99 -22.24
CA LEU A 10 14.68 30.00 -22.67
C LEU A 10 15.03 28.61 -22.18
N LEU A 11 16.32 28.28 -22.14
CA LEU A 11 16.80 26.98 -21.66
C LEU A 11 16.61 26.82 -20.14
N VAL A 12 16.79 27.89 -19.38
CA VAL A 12 16.57 27.91 -17.92
C VAL A 12 15.07 27.78 -17.60
N LEU A 13 14.21 28.38 -18.43
CA LEU A 13 12.77 28.29 -18.22
C LEU A 13 12.24 26.88 -18.46
N THR A 14 12.80 26.14 -19.42
CA THR A 14 12.38 24.76 -19.70
C THR A 14 12.84 23.77 -18.65
N SER A 15 13.95 24.02 -17.96
CA SER A 15 14.41 23.13 -16.90
C SER A 15 13.60 23.24 -15.60
N ILE A 16 12.95 24.37 -15.36
CA ILE A 16 12.10 24.55 -14.17
C ILE A 16 10.78 23.78 -14.30
N LEU A 17 10.25 23.60 -15.50
CA LEU A 17 8.99 22.88 -15.76
C LEU A 17 9.10 21.36 -15.56
N ASN A 18 10.30 20.81 -15.65
CA ASN A 18 10.52 19.36 -15.47
C ASN A 18 10.62 18.92 -14.00
N GLY A 19 10.79 19.86 -13.06
CA GLY A 19 10.89 19.55 -11.63
C GLY A 19 9.57 19.41 -10.90
N CYS A 20 8.47 19.85 -11.49
CA CYS A 20 7.15 19.84 -10.82
C CYS A 20 6.27 18.65 -11.15
N ALA A 21 6.71 17.72 -11.99
CA ALA A 21 5.87 16.65 -12.52
C ALA A 21 5.88 15.36 -11.71
N LYS A 22 6.58 15.32 -10.57
CA LYS A 22 6.63 14.14 -9.70
C LYS A 22 6.09 14.45 -8.32
N GLU A 23 4.79 14.57 -8.22
CA GLU A 23 4.14 14.43 -6.95
C GLU A 23 3.83 12.95 -6.74
N GLU A 24 4.65 12.28 -5.95
CA GLU A 24 4.30 10.98 -5.44
C GLU A 24 3.23 11.18 -4.38
N THR A 25 2.01 10.80 -4.70
CA THR A 25 0.96 10.64 -3.70
C THR A 25 1.38 9.48 -2.80
N LYS A 26 1.86 9.80 -1.61
CA LYS A 26 2.09 8.80 -0.58
C LYS A 26 0.76 8.24 -0.14
N GLU A 27 0.52 6.98 -0.48
CA GLU A 27 -0.65 6.28 0.02
C GLU A 27 -0.49 6.01 1.52
N VAL A 28 -1.59 6.17 2.25
CA VAL A 28 -1.59 5.99 3.70
C VAL A 28 -1.60 4.51 4.04
N ILE A 29 -0.69 4.10 4.91
CA ILE A 29 -0.69 2.74 5.45
C ILE A 29 -1.78 2.67 6.52
N GLY A 30 -2.79 1.84 6.29
CA GLY A 30 -3.89 1.66 7.24
C GLY A 30 -3.44 0.93 8.48
N ILE A 31 -2.75 -0.18 8.32
CA ILE A 31 -2.26 -1.00 9.44
C ILE A 31 -0.94 -1.68 9.05
N ARG A 32 -0.07 -1.78 10.05
CA ARG A 32 1.13 -2.61 10.00
C ARG A 32 1.06 -3.57 11.17
N GLY A 33 1.05 -4.86 10.91
CA GLY A 33 0.93 -5.82 11.99
C GLY A 33 1.10 -7.25 11.51
N GLU A 34 0.86 -8.18 12.44
CA GLU A 34 0.97 -9.61 12.21
C GLU A 34 -0.33 -10.18 11.66
N ILE A 35 -0.23 -11.07 10.68
CA ILE A 35 -1.39 -11.85 10.23
C ILE A 35 -1.75 -12.85 11.33
N LYS A 36 -2.91 -12.68 11.95
CA LYS A 36 -3.40 -13.54 13.03
C LYS A 36 -4.27 -14.68 12.51
N GLU A 37 -5.04 -14.44 11.47
CA GLU A 37 -5.93 -15.43 10.87
C GLU A 37 -5.96 -15.23 9.35
N ILE A 38 -6.17 -16.33 8.65
CA ILE A 38 -6.40 -16.35 7.22
C ILE A 38 -7.81 -16.90 6.97
N TYR A 39 -8.60 -16.13 6.21
CA TYR A 39 -9.96 -16.52 5.85
C TYR A 39 -9.98 -17.07 4.43
N LEU A 40 -10.47 -18.28 4.28
CA LEU A 40 -10.57 -18.90 2.96
C LEU A 40 -11.92 -18.59 2.32
N SER A 41 -11.97 -18.68 0.99
CA SER A 41 -13.20 -18.58 0.23
C SER A 41 -14.15 -19.75 0.57
N GLU A 42 -15.40 -19.68 0.13
CA GLU A 42 -16.41 -20.70 0.43
C GLU A 42 -15.99 -22.09 -0.04
N ASP A 43 -15.26 -22.18 -1.14
CA ASP A 43 -14.76 -23.47 -1.64
C ASP A 43 -13.47 -23.94 -0.93
N GLY A 44 -12.91 -23.12 -0.04
CA GLY A 44 -11.71 -23.45 0.72
C GLY A 44 -10.41 -23.47 -0.08
N THR A 45 -10.41 -22.98 -1.34
CA THR A 45 -9.25 -23.08 -2.24
C THR A 45 -8.42 -21.81 -2.33
N THR A 46 -9.02 -20.64 -2.03
CA THR A 46 -8.34 -19.37 -2.15
C THR A 46 -8.46 -18.56 -0.87
N ILE A 47 -7.52 -17.66 -0.65
CA ILE A 47 -7.55 -16.73 0.49
C ILE A 47 -8.48 -15.58 0.14
N ALA A 48 -9.54 -15.39 0.93
CA ALA A 48 -10.51 -14.31 0.75
C ALA A 48 -10.22 -13.10 1.63
N GLY A 49 -9.47 -13.28 2.71
CA GLY A 49 -9.14 -12.19 3.63
C GLY A 49 -8.16 -12.62 4.70
N ILE A 50 -7.73 -11.65 5.48
CA ILE A 50 -6.80 -11.86 6.60
C ILE A 50 -7.21 -10.97 7.76
N LEU A 51 -6.91 -11.42 8.98
CA LEU A 51 -6.99 -10.59 10.18
C LEU A 51 -5.60 -10.13 10.54
N VAL A 52 -5.40 -8.83 10.64
CA VAL A 52 -4.11 -8.20 10.96
C VAL A 52 -4.24 -7.44 12.26
N GLU A 53 -3.29 -7.63 13.15
CA GLU A 53 -3.21 -6.90 14.41
C GLU A 53 -1.80 -6.37 14.64
N GLY A 54 -1.72 -5.12 15.11
CA GLY A 54 -0.45 -4.47 15.43
C GLY A 54 -0.70 -3.14 16.12
N GLU A 55 0.33 -2.62 16.77
CA GLU A 55 0.21 -1.33 17.43
C GLU A 55 0.12 -0.19 16.42
N ILE A 56 -0.71 0.81 16.74
CA ILE A 56 -0.78 2.03 15.93
C ILE A 56 0.54 2.78 16.05
N GLN A 57 1.14 3.07 14.89
CA GLN A 57 2.38 3.83 14.80
C GLN A 57 2.10 5.21 14.21
N GLU A 58 3.13 6.06 14.12
CA GLU A 58 2.97 7.42 13.61
C GLU A 58 2.43 7.49 12.19
N ASP A 59 2.73 6.47 11.39
CA ASP A 59 2.34 6.39 9.97
C ASP A 59 1.17 5.45 9.71
N THR A 60 0.55 4.88 10.75
CA THR A 60 -0.57 3.94 10.61
C THR A 60 -1.83 4.45 11.31
N MET A 61 -2.99 3.86 10.99
CA MET A 61 -4.28 4.34 11.48
C MET A 61 -4.98 3.37 12.42
N TYR A 62 -4.77 2.07 12.26
CA TYR A 62 -5.54 1.04 12.95
C TYR A 62 -4.64 0.03 13.64
N ASP A 63 -5.17 -0.59 14.71
CA ASP A 63 -4.48 -1.64 15.46
C ASP A 63 -5.06 -3.04 15.19
N SER A 64 -6.24 -3.12 14.61
CA SER A 64 -6.87 -4.40 14.26
C SER A 64 -7.76 -4.23 13.04
N ALA A 65 -7.54 -5.06 12.03
CA ALA A 65 -8.27 -4.96 10.77
C ALA A 65 -8.58 -6.32 10.19
N SER A 66 -9.85 -6.50 9.80
CA SER A 66 -10.29 -7.61 8.96
C SER A 66 -10.21 -7.14 7.51
N VAL A 67 -9.26 -7.67 6.78
CA VAL A 67 -8.89 -7.19 5.45
C VAL A 67 -9.42 -8.13 4.40
N ARG A 68 -10.26 -7.62 3.51
CA ARG A 68 -10.73 -8.41 2.37
C ARG A 68 -9.72 -8.34 1.24
N ILE A 69 -9.63 -9.43 0.51
CA ILE A 69 -8.73 -9.57 -0.64
C ILE A 69 -9.58 -9.92 -1.85
N ASP A 70 -9.35 -9.21 -2.96
CA ASP A 70 -9.99 -9.51 -4.23
C ASP A 70 -8.95 -9.64 -5.34
N GLU A 71 -9.42 -9.81 -6.57
CA GLU A 71 -8.56 -9.98 -7.74
C GLU A 71 -7.71 -8.76 -8.08
N ASN A 72 -8.07 -7.59 -7.56
CA ASN A 72 -7.33 -6.35 -7.79
C ASN A 72 -6.28 -6.07 -6.70
N THR A 73 -6.30 -6.83 -5.62
CA THR A 73 -5.33 -6.69 -4.54
C THR A 73 -3.95 -7.13 -5.01
N VAL A 74 -2.96 -6.27 -4.83
CA VAL A 74 -1.58 -6.56 -5.19
C VAL A 74 -0.81 -6.94 -3.92
N VAL A 75 -0.04 -8.02 -4.00
CA VAL A 75 0.80 -8.49 -2.90
C VAL A 75 2.25 -8.27 -3.26
N TYR A 76 3.01 -7.70 -2.33
CA TYR A 76 4.45 -7.54 -2.45
C TYR A 76 5.16 -8.33 -1.35
N LYS A 77 6.29 -8.89 -1.71
CA LYS A 77 7.18 -9.60 -0.81
C LYS A 77 8.46 -8.78 -0.71
N GLY A 78 8.54 -7.92 0.32
CA GLY A 78 9.54 -6.87 0.32
C GLY A 78 9.29 -5.89 -0.82
N GLU A 79 10.23 -5.75 -1.73
CA GLU A 79 10.09 -4.90 -2.92
C GLU A 79 9.68 -5.67 -4.17
N GLU A 80 9.62 -7.00 -4.10
CA GLU A 80 9.23 -7.85 -5.21
C GLU A 80 7.73 -8.13 -5.21
N GLU A 81 7.15 -8.23 -6.40
CA GLU A 81 5.77 -8.63 -6.54
C GLU A 81 5.59 -10.09 -6.13
N GLY A 82 4.67 -10.33 -5.22
CA GLY A 82 4.32 -11.66 -4.76
C GLY A 82 2.92 -12.06 -5.20
N THR A 83 2.38 -13.09 -4.56
CA THR A 83 1.03 -13.58 -4.79
C THR A 83 0.29 -13.75 -3.47
N ILE A 84 -1.04 -13.88 -3.55
CA ILE A 84 -1.90 -14.13 -2.38
C ILE A 84 -1.42 -15.37 -1.63
N GLU A 85 -0.90 -16.36 -2.34
CA GLU A 85 -0.41 -17.62 -1.74
C GLU A 85 0.81 -17.45 -0.85
N ASP A 86 1.51 -16.31 -0.95
CA ASP A 86 2.63 -15.98 -0.07
C ASP A 86 2.20 -15.55 1.34
N LEU A 87 0.91 -15.28 1.54
CA LEU A 87 0.38 -14.86 2.84
C LEU A 87 0.29 -16.05 3.78
N GLU A 88 0.85 -15.89 4.98
CA GLU A 88 0.83 -16.92 6.02
C GLU A 88 0.61 -16.28 7.38
N GLU A 89 0.01 -17.02 8.29
CA GLU A 89 -0.12 -16.59 9.69
C GLU A 89 1.26 -16.35 10.30
N GLY A 90 1.40 -15.29 11.07
CA GLY A 90 2.66 -14.92 11.72
C GLY A 90 3.50 -13.93 10.94
N LEU A 91 3.23 -13.70 9.66
CA LEU A 91 3.96 -12.73 8.87
C LEU A 91 3.54 -11.30 9.25
N ILE A 92 4.51 -10.39 9.20
CA ILE A 92 4.25 -8.96 9.39
C ILE A 92 3.95 -8.34 8.03
N VAL A 93 2.85 -7.61 7.95
CA VAL A 93 2.41 -6.99 6.70
C VAL A 93 2.04 -5.52 6.91
N GLU A 94 2.12 -4.76 5.83
CA GLU A 94 1.55 -3.41 5.74
C GLU A 94 0.38 -3.46 4.76
N ILE A 95 -0.74 -2.84 5.16
CA ILE A 95 -1.96 -2.83 4.36
C ILE A 95 -2.28 -1.41 3.91
N ILE A 96 -2.46 -1.24 2.62
CA ILE A 96 -3.04 -0.03 2.03
C ILE A 96 -4.44 -0.40 1.59
N PHE A 97 -5.44 0.31 2.12
CA PHE A 97 -6.83 0.05 1.81
C PHE A 97 -7.27 0.73 0.51
N ASP A 98 -8.18 0.07 -0.20
CA ASP A 98 -8.83 0.60 -1.38
C ASP A 98 -10.22 1.10 -0.99
N GLY A 99 -10.39 2.42 -1.00
CA GLY A 99 -11.64 3.04 -0.64
C GLY A 99 -11.91 3.11 0.87
N PRO A 100 -13.17 3.33 1.26
CA PRO A 100 -13.51 3.56 2.66
C PRO A 100 -13.38 2.29 3.51
N VAL A 101 -13.01 2.50 4.77
CA VAL A 101 -12.89 1.45 5.78
C VAL A 101 -14.06 1.58 6.74
N ALA A 102 -14.76 0.48 7.01
CA ALA A 102 -15.85 0.47 7.97
C ALA A 102 -15.29 0.57 9.39
N GLU A 103 -15.79 1.55 10.15
CA GLU A 103 -15.36 1.82 11.53
C GLU A 103 -16.01 0.86 12.52
N SER A 104 -15.65 -0.41 12.43
CA SER A 104 -15.99 -1.45 13.38
C SER A 104 -14.72 -1.82 14.16
N TYR A 105 -14.79 -2.80 15.03
CA TYR A 105 -13.59 -3.32 15.68
C TYR A 105 -13.61 -4.86 15.64
N PRO A 106 -12.71 -5.49 14.90
CA PRO A 106 -11.69 -4.87 14.02
C PRO A 106 -12.32 -4.06 12.88
N VAL A 107 -11.61 -3.06 12.38
CA VAL A 107 -12.09 -2.33 11.19
C VAL A 107 -12.13 -3.26 9.98
N GLN A 108 -12.98 -2.93 9.01
CA GLN A 108 -13.15 -3.77 7.82
C GLN A 108 -12.90 -2.97 6.56
N GLY A 109 -12.08 -3.50 5.67
CA GLY A 109 -11.78 -2.83 4.42
C GLY A 109 -11.23 -3.79 3.38
N LEU A 110 -11.20 -3.32 2.13
CA LEU A 110 -10.61 -4.04 1.02
C LEU A 110 -9.16 -3.61 0.86
N ALA A 111 -8.26 -4.58 0.72
CA ALA A 111 -6.85 -4.27 0.48
C ALA A 111 -6.63 -3.88 -0.97
N LYS A 112 -6.01 -2.74 -1.18
CA LYS A 112 -5.42 -2.35 -2.45
C LYS A 112 -4.06 -3.01 -2.61
N GLU A 113 -3.25 -2.94 -1.53
CA GLU A 113 -1.90 -3.47 -1.52
C GLU A 113 -1.60 -4.10 -0.16
N ILE A 114 -0.97 -5.26 -0.21
CA ILE A 114 -0.46 -5.96 0.97
C ILE A 114 1.04 -6.15 0.76
N LYS A 115 1.84 -5.56 1.63
CA LYS A 115 3.29 -5.72 1.57
C LYS A 115 3.75 -6.59 2.72
N ILE A 116 4.35 -7.74 2.40
CA ILE A 116 4.97 -8.62 3.39
C ILE A 116 6.33 -8.03 3.72
N LEU A 117 6.56 -7.75 5.00
CA LEU A 117 7.83 -7.22 5.46
C LEU A 117 8.78 -8.39 5.76
N GLU A 118 9.95 -8.34 5.17
CA GLU A 118 10.98 -9.33 5.44
C GLU A 118 11.84 -8.86 6.61
N ASP A 119 12.15 -9.79 7.50
CA ASP A 119 13.07 -9.56 8.62
C ASP A 119 14.51 -9.37 8.15
#